data_7c9dcc564264bb3053447eb84d798819
#
_entry.id   7c9dcc564264bb3053447eb84d798819
#
_cell.length_a   1.000
_cell.length_b   1.000
_cell.length_c   1.000
_cell.angle_alpha   90.00
_cell.angle_beta   90.00
_cell.angle_gamma   90.00
#
_symmetry.space_group_name_H-M   'P 1'
#
loop_
_entity.id
_entity.type
_entity.pdbx_description
1 polymer ?
#
loop_
_entity_poly.entity_id
_entity_poly.type
_entity_poly.pdbx_seq_one_letter_code
_entity_poly.pdbx_strand_id
1 'polypeptide(L)'
;MSFKQTFGSLHGQALKSIFKLKSVLNRFPCITVSHNIDLFDKLITPIIGYCSEVWGYLEVTQLEIVHLHYMKQLLGVKAPTQNNFVYGELGRFPLQTNRIIRVIRYWLNVTALDNRKCSKIVYDMMLNDQMMYPNVNNWASHVKRVLEHLGFNSVW
;
A
#
# COMPACT_ATOMS: atom_id res chain seq x y z
N MET A 1 15.88 7.92 -6.65
CA MET A 1 14.88 8.79 -6.00
C MET A 1 14.57 8.26 -4.60
N SER A 2 14.51 9.12 -3.61
CA SER A 2 14.20 8.71 -2.23
C SER A 2 12.76 9.14 -1.88
N PHE A 3 11.87 8.17 -1.63
CA PHE A 3 10.50 8.41 -1.17
C PHE A 3 10.39 8.69 0.34
N LYS A 4 11.52 8.80 1.05
CA LYS A 4 11.55 8.92 2.51
C LYS A 4 10.72 10.09 3.05
N GLN A 5 10.82 11.26 2.41
CA GLN A 5 10.03 12.45 2.78
C GLN A 5 8.53 12.23 2.51
N THR A 6 8.18 11.58 1.39
CA THR A 6 6.81 11.25 1.04
C THR A 6 6.19 10.35 2.11
N PHE A 7 6.90 9.31 2.54
CA PHE A 7 6.40 8.40 3.58
C PHE A 7 6.21 9.11 4.93
N GLY A 8 7.12 10.02 5.32
CA GLY A 8 6.94 10.85 6.51
C GLY A 8 5.71 11.76 6.42
N SER A 9 5.47 12.35 5.27
CA SER A 9 4.28 13.19 5.02
C SER A 9 2.99 12.37 5.09
N LEU A 10 2.93 11.21 4.40
CA LEU A 10 1.77 10.32 4.42
C LEU A 10 1.48 9.80 5.84
N HIS A 11 2.51 9.43 6.58
CA HIS A 11 2.40 9.03 7.98
C HIS A 11 1.78 10.13 8.84
N GLY A 12 2.31 11.36 8.74
CA GLY A 12 1.79 12.50 9.49
C GLY A 12 0.34 12.86 9.13
N GLN A 13 -0.03 12.79 7.85
CA GLN A 13 -1.40 13.01 7.40
C GLN A 13 -2.35 11.91 7.89
N ALA A 14 -1.94 10.65 7.84
CA ALA A 14 -2.71 9.52 8.35
C ALA A 14 -2.98 9.65 9.85
N LEU A 15 -1.98 9.99 10.65
CA LEU A 15 -2.14 10.24 12.09
C LEU A 15 -3.15 11.36 12.37
N LYS A 16 -3.01 12.52 11.71
CA LYS A 16 -3.95 13.64 11.86
C LYS A 16 -5.39 13.22 11.53
N SER A 17 -5.56 12.43 10.47
CA SER A 17 -6.88 11.94 10.04
C SER A 17 -7.45 10.93 11.04
N ILE A 18 -6.63 10.05 11.62
CA ILE A 18 -7.04 9.12 12.68
C ILE A 18 -7.49 9.90 13.94
N PHE A 19 -6.77 10.93 14.36
CA PHE A 19 -7.17 11.77 15.48
C PHE A 19 -8.52 12.43 15.25
N LYS A 20 -8.75 12.98 14.04
CA LYS A 20 -10.05 13.56 13.68
C LYS A 20 -11.16 12.52 13.69
N LEU A 21 -10.90 11.36 13.09
CA LEU A 21 -11.86 10.25 13.07
C LEU A 21 -12.25 9.85 14.50
N LYS A 22 -11.29 9.63 15.39
CA LYS A 22 -11.56 9.29 16.79
C LYS A 22 -12.35 10.37 17.52
N SER A 23 -12.02 11.64 17.31
CA SER A 23 -12.77 12.76 17.91
C SER A 23 -14.24 12.76 17.50
N VAL A 24 -14.54 12.38 16.25
CA VAL A 24 -15.92 12.24 15.78
C VAL A 24 -16.57 11.00 16.37
N LEU A 25 -15.88 9.85 16.33
CA LEU A 25 -16.41 8.57 16.80
C LEU A 25 -16.75 8.58 18.30
N ASN A 26 -16.01 9.31 19.12
CA ASN A 26 -16.30 9.47 20.55
C ASN A 26 -17.67 10.09 20.83
N ARG A 27 -18.29 10.74 19.84
CA ARG A 27 -19.65 11.30 19.96
C ARG A 27 -20.74 10.27 19.67
N PHE A 28 -20.36 9.09 19.16
CA PHE A 28 -21.29 8.04 18.73
C PHE A 28 -20.93 6.70 19.39
N PRO A 29 -21.33 6.48 20.65
CA PRO A 29 -20.90 5.31 21.43
C PRO A 29 -21.41 3.97 20.89
N CYS A 30 -22.39 3.97 19.98
CA CYS A 30 -22.98 2.75 19.43
C CYS A 30 -22.37 2.30 18.10
N ILE A 31 -21.22 2.86 17.68
CA ILE A 31 -20.57 2.45 16.43
C ILE A 31 -19.88 1.11 16.61
N THR A 32 -20.19 0.15 15.74
CA THR A 32 -19.59 -1.19 15.75
C THR A 32 -18.14 -1.16 15.23
N VAL A 33 -17.37 -2.21 15.56
CA VAL A 33 -16.00 -2.41 15.05
C VAL A 33 -15.99 -2.41 13.51
N SER A 34 -16.97 -3.05 12.87
CA SER A 34 -17.10 -3.08 11.41
C SER A 34 -17.23 -1.69 10.80
N HIS A 35 -18.12 -0.85 11.34
CA HIS A 35 -18.24 0.53 10.85
C HIS A 35 -16.96 1.36 11.05
N ASN A 36 -16.24 1.12 12.15
CA ASN A 36 -14.94 1.76 12.38
C ASN A 36 -13.90 1.37 11.32
N ILE A 37 -13.87 0.09 10.94
CA ILE A 37 -13.00 -0.42 9.88
C ILE A 37 -13.37 0.20 8.53
N ASP A 38 -14.66 0.25 8.20
CA ASP A 38 -15.16 0.86 6.97
C ASP A 38 -14.77 2.35 6.87
N LEU A 39 -14.86 3.07 7.97
CA LEU A 39 -14.45 4.47 8.02
C LEU A 39 -12.94 4.63 7.86
N PHE A 40 -12.15 3.75 8.48
CA PHE A 40 -10.71 3.72 8.27
C PHE A 40 -10.37 3.48 6.79
N ASP A 41 -11.03 2.52 6.16
CA ASP A 41 -10.79 2.19 4.75
C ASP A 41 -11.17 3.34 3.81
N LYS A 42 -12.24 4.06 4.10
CA LYS A 42 -12.69 5.18 3.27
C LYS A 42 -11.89 6.46 3.48
N LEU A 43 -11.40 6.71 4.69
CA LEU A 43 -10.78 7.98 5.05
C LEU A 43 -9.26 7.92 5.19
N ILE A 44 -8.72 6.84 5.71
CA ILE A 44 -7.29 6.71 6.04
C ILE A 44 -6.54 5.92 4.98
N THR A 45 -7.11 4.80 4.53
CA THR A 45 -6.46 3.94 3.53
C THR A 45 -6.11 4.69 2.22
N PRO A 46 -6.93 5.61 1.68
CA PRO A 46 -6.54 6.40 0.51
C PRO A 46 -5.33 7.31 0.75
N ILE A 47 -5.19 7.85 1.96
CA ILE A 47 -4.03 8.67 2.33
C ILE A 47 -2.76 7.81 2.34
N ILE A 48 -2.79 6.69 3.06
CA ILE A 48 -1.66 5.78 3.21
C ILE A 48 -1.27 5.13 1.87
N GLY A 49 -2.26 4.88 1.00
CA GLY A 49 -2.09 4.27 -0.31
C GLY A 49 -1.91 5.26 -1.47
N TYR A 50 -1.70 6.54 -1.20
CA TYR A 50 -1.56 7.54 -2.26
C TYR A 50 -0.37 7.25 -3.17
N CYS A 51 -0.62 7.16 -4.48
CA CYS A 51 0.38 6.80 -5.51
C CYS A 51 1.14 5.49 -5.24
N SER A 52 0.55 4.55 -4.49
CA SER A 52 1.21 3.27 -4.17
C SER A 52 1.43 2.37 -5.39
N GLU A 53 0.82 2.66 -6.51
CA GLU A 53 1.08 2.03 -7.80
C GLU A 53 2.54 2.19 -8.25
N VAL A 54 3.19 3.28 -7.82
CA VAL A 54 4.57 3.61 -8.20
C VAL A 54 5.59 3.10 -7.19
N TRP A 55 5.28 3.11 -5.90
CA TRP A 55 6.22 2.80 -4.83
C TRP A 55 5.79 1.61 -3.93
N GLY A 56 4.64 1.01 -4.19
CA GLY A 56 4.01 0.02 -3.31
C GLY A 56 4.79 -1.29 -3.13
N TYR A 57 5.80 -1.53 -3.95
CA TYR A 57 6.76 -2.63 -3.79
C TYR A 57 7.75 -2.41 -2.64
N LEU A 58 7.88 -1.17 -2.15
CA LEU A 58 8.76 -0.86 -1.03
C LEU A 58 8.12 -1.24 0.31
N GLU A 59 8.93 -1.76 1.21
CA GLU A 59 8.52 -1.95 2.60
C GLU A 59 8.52 -0.61 3.33
N VAL A 60 7.36 -0.20 3.82
CA VAL A 60 7.17 1.06 4.55
C VAL A 60 6.61 0.75 5.94
N THR A 61 7.49 0.38 6.85
CA THR A 61 7.15 -0.02 8.23
C THR A 61 6.35 1.06 8.97
N GLN A 62 6.65 2.33 8.74
CA GLN A 62 5.96 3.44 9.42
C GLN A 62 4.45 3.46 9.13
N LEU A 63 4.04 3.19 7.90
CA LEU A 63 2.63 3.15 7.52
C LEU A 63 1.94 1.91 8.07
N GLU A 64 2.65 0.79 8.13
CA GLU A 64 2.13 -0.46 8.72
C GLU A 64 1.89 -0.32 10.23
N ILE A 65 2.81 0.34 10.93
CA ILE A 65 2.67 0.63 12.37
C ILE A 65 1.40 1.46 12.64
N VAL A 66 1.12 2.47 11.83
CA VAL A 66 -0.11 3.29 11.98
C VAL A 66 -1.37 2.43 11.83
N HIS A 67 -1.40 1.56 10.83
CA HIS A 67 -2.51 0.63 10.61
C HIS A 67 -2.70 -0.31 11.80
N LEU A 68 -1.63 -1.02 12.18
CA LEU A 68 -1.67 -1.96 13.31
C LEU A 68 -2.05 -1.29 14.63
N HIS A 69 -1.52 -0.09 14.89
CA HIS A 69 -1.86 0.65 16.09
C HIS A 69 -3.37 0.95 16.16
N TYR A 70 -3.95 1.41 15.06
CA TYR A 70 -5.39 1.65 14.99
C TYR A 70 -6.19 0.36 15.19
N MET A 71 -5.82 -0.74 14.52
CA MET A 71 -6.49 -2.02 14.62
C MET A 71 -6.41 -2.62 16.04
N LYS A 72 -5.24 -2.54 16.68
CA LYS A 72 -5.08 -2.95 18.09
C LYS A 72 -5.97 -2.15 19.05
N GLN A 73 -6.11 -0.86 18.82
CA GLN A 73 -7.01 -0.01 19.60
C GLN A 73 -8.48 -0.39 19.42
N LEU A 74 -8.91 -0.72 18.19
CA LEU A 74 -10.28 -1.18 17.93
C LEU A 74 -10.63 -2.47 18.67
N LEU A 75 -9.67 -3.40 18.77
CA LEU A 75 -9.83 -4.64 19.52
C LEU A 75 -9.65 -4.47 21.04
N GLY A 76 -9.21 -3.31 21.51
CA GLY A 76 -8.91 -3.07 22.93
C GLY A 76 -7.72 -3.92 23.44
N VAL A 77 -6.83 -4.39 22.53
CA VAL A 77 -5.68 -5.22 22.91
C VAL A 77 -4.42 -4.39 23.14
N LYS A 78 -3.48 -4.94 23.93
CA LYS A 78 -2.22 -4.28 24.25
C LYS A 78 -1.27 -4.21 23.04
N ALA A 79 -0.36 -3.24 23.05
CA ALA A 79 0.63 -3.04 21.98
C ALA A 79 1.48 -4.30 21.66
N PRO A 80 1.93 -5.14 22.60
CA PRO A 80 2.74 -6.31 22.32
C PRO A 80 1.94 -7.50 21.74
N THR A 81 0.60 -7.40 21.60
CA THR A 81 -0.20 -8.45 20.95
C THR A 81 0.32 -8.76 19.57
N GLN A 82 0.43 -10.04 19.21
CA GLN A 82 0.94 -10.49 17.92
C GLN A 82 0.10 -9.90 16.76
N ASN A 83 0.78 -9.41 15.74
CA ASN A 83 0.14 -8.74 14.60
C ASN A 83 -0.76 -9.71 13.81
N ASN A 84 -0.33 -10.97 13.65
CA ASN A 84 -1.11 -11.97 12.91
C ASN A 84 -2.46 -12.28 13.59
N PHE A 85 -2.50 -12.26 14.93
CA PHE A 85 -3.76 -12.36 15.67
C PHE A 85 -4.70 -11.19 15.34
N VAL A 86 -4.17 -9.96 15.37
CA VAL A 86 -4.95 -8.74 15.07
C VAL A 86 -5.52 -8.77 13.66
N TYR A 87 -4.72 -9.19 12.69
CA TYR A 87 -5.15 -9.32 11.30
C TYR A 87 -6.21 -10.41 11.13
N GLY A 88 -6.00 -11.57 11.74
CA GLY A 88 -6.94 -12.70 11.68
C GLY A 88 -8.29 -12.35 12.29
N GLU A 89 -8.29 -11.72 13.47
CA GLU A 89 -9.52 -11.36 14.20
C GLU A 89 -10.37 -10.32 13.43
N LEU A 90 -9.72 -9.40 12.74
CA LEU A 90 -10.40 -8.36 11.95
C LEU A 90 -10.62 -8.74 10.48
N GLY A 91 -10.20 -9.94 10.05
CA GLY A 91 -10.26 -10.36 8.65
C GLY A 91 -9.43 -9.45 7.72
N ARG A 92 -8.28 -8.98 8.19
CA ARG A 92 -7.45 -8.00 7.47
C ARG A 92 -6.12 -8.57 7.05
N PHE A 93 -5.51 -7.91 6.06
CA PHE A 93 -4.15 -8.19 5.62
C PHE A 93 -3.24 -6.98 5.90
N PRO A 94 -1.92 -7.19 5.95
CA PRO A 94 -0.97 -6.09 5.94
C PRO A 94 -1.22 -5.12 4.78
N LEU A 95 -1.02 -3.84 5.01
CA LEU A 95 -1.19 -2.82 3.96
C LEU A 95 -0.29 -3.07 2.75
N GLN A 96 0.86 -3.70 2.96
CA GLN A 96 1.78 -4.08 1.89
C GLN A 96 1.10 -4.96 0.84
N THR A 97 0.26 -5.91 1.25
CA THR A 97 -0.52 -6.76 0.33
C THR A 97 -1.37 -5.93 -0.62
N ASN A 98 -2.12 -4.97 -0.09
CA ASN A 98 -2.95 -4.08 -0.90
C ASN A 98 -2.12 -3.19 -1.84
N ARG A 99 -0.95 -2.72 -1.38
CA ARG A 99 -0.03 -1.93 -2.21
C ARG A 99 0.54 -2.74 -3.37
N ILE A 100 0.96 -3.97 -3.11
CA ILE A 100 1.44 -4.90 -4.16
C ILE A 100 0.35 -5.16 -5.18
N ILE A 101 -0.89 -5.42 -4.75
CA ILE A 101 -2.02 -5.60 -5.67
C ILE A 101 -2.22 -4.36 -6.56
N ARG A 102 -2.09 -3.15 -6.02
CA ARG A 102 -2.19 -1.91 -6.81
C ARG A 102 -1.06 -1.79 -7.83
N VAL A 103 0.19 -2.11 -7.45
CA VAL A 103 1.32 -2.14 -8.38
C VAL A 103 1.06 -3.08 -9.56
N ILE A 104 0.61 -4.32 -9.26
CA ILE A 104 0.32 -5.32 -10.30
C ILE A 104 -0.85 -4.88 -11.19
N ARG A 105 -1.93 -4.36 -10.63
CA ARG A 105 -3.06 -3.82 -11.41
C ARG A 105 -2.63 -2.67 -12.32
N TYR A 106 -1.81 -1.77 -11.82
CA TYR A 106 -1.29 -0.67 -12.62
C TYR A 106 -0.40 -1.19 -13.75
N TRP A 107 0.47 -2.14 -13.47
CA TRP A 107 1.29 -2.80 -14.49
C TRP A 107 0.44 -3.47 -15.58
N LEU A 108 -0.57 -4.25 -15.23
CA LEU A 108 -1.51 -4.84 -16.18
C LEU A 108 -2.21 -3.77 -17.04
N ASN A 109 -2.64 -2.68 -16.42
CA ASN A 109 -3.23 -1.57 -17.15
C ASN A 109 -2.23 -0.93 -18.14
N VAL A 110 -1.00 -0.69 -17.70
CA VAL A 110 0.04 -0.09 -18.57
C VAL A 110 0.39 -1.00 -19.75
N THR A 111 0.50 -2.31 -19.52
CA THR A 111 0.80 -3.28 -20.60
C THR A 111 -0.32 -3.35 -21.64
N ALA A 112 -1.57 -3.12 -21.23
CA ALA A 112 -2.74 -3.14 -22.11
C ALA A 112 -2.98 -1.81 -22.85
N LEU A 113 -2.22 -0.74 -22.54
CA LEU A 113 -2.38 0.55 -23.20
C LEU A 113 -1.88 0.53 -24.66
N ASP A 114 -2.48 1.42 -25.47
CA ASP A 114 -2.00 1.76 -26.82
C ASP A 114 -0.56 2.33 -26.73
N ASN A 115 0.29 1.94 -27.68
CA ASN A 115 1.71 2.35 -27.79
C ASN A 115 1.89 3.87 -27.91
N ARG A 116 0.84 4.62 -28.20
CA ARG A 116 0.87 6.10 -28.24
C ARG A 116 0.73 6.77 -26.88
N LYS A 117 0.38 6.02 -25.85
CA LYS A 117 0.21 6.55 -24.48
C LYS A 117 1.56 6.73 -23.80
N CYS A 118 1.77 7.91 -23.19
CA CYS A 118 3.03 8.23 -22.52
C CYS A 118 3.45 7.18 -21.49
N SER A 119 2.49 6.65 -20.69
CA SER A 119 2.79 5.62 -19.70
C SER A 119 3.32 4.33 -20.34
N LYS A 120 2.77 3.95 -21.50
CA LYS A 120 3.24 2.79 -22.27
C LYS A 120 4.62 3.02 -22.83
N ILE A 121 4.85 4.17 -23.46
CA ILE A 121 6.15 4.55 -24.02
C ILE A 121 7.23 4.51 -22.94
N VAL A 122 6.98 5.10 -21.78
CA VAL A 122 7.94 5.09 -20.65
C VAL A 122 8.19 3.68 -20.14
N TYR A 123 7.16 2.85 -20.06
CA TYR A 123 7.31 1.45 -19.67
C TYR A 123 8.18 0.67 -20.66
N ASP A 124 7.95 0.83 -21.97
CA ASP A 124 8.75 0.17 -23.02
C ASP A 124 10.21 0.64 -23.00
N MET A 125 10.46 1.93 -22.71
CA MET A 125 11.82 2.43 -22.48
C MET A 125 12.47 1.74 -21.28
N MET A 126 11.75 1.57 -20.15
CA MET A 126 12.26 0.87 -18.97
C MET A 126 12.59 -0.60 -19.26
N LEU A 127 11.81 -1.27 -20.11
CA LEU A 127 12.10 -2.65 -20.56
C LEU A 127 13.35 -2.70 -21.44
N ASN A 128 13.50 -1.77 -22.39
CA ASN A 128 14.70 -1.67 -23.22
C ASN A 128 15.95 -1.42 -22.39
N ASP A 129 15.86 -0.55 -21.37
CA ASP A 129 16.97 -0.33 -20.43
C ASP A 129 17.37 -1.61 -19.70
N GLN A 130 16.41 -2.47 -19.34
CA GLN A 130 16.72 -3.76 -18.71
C GLN A 130 17.42 -4.73 -19.64
N MET A 131 17.10 -4.69 -20.93
CA MET A 131 17.79 -5.55 -21.94
C MET A 131 19.22 -5.09 -22.15
N MET A 132 19.46 -3.78 -22.17
CA MET A 132 20.80 -3.19 -22.39
C MET A 132 21.67 -3.23 -21.11
N TYR A 133 21.06 -3.08 -19.95
CA TYR A 133 21.73 -3.01 -18.65
C TYR A 133 21.07 -3.94 -17.64
N PRO A 134 21.54 -5.17 -17.46
CA PRO A 134 20.90 -6.18 -16.59
C PRO A 134 20.72 -5.76 -15.12
N ASN A 135 21.55 -4.82 -14.64
CA ASN A 135 21.51 -4.32 -13.26
C ASN A 135 20.73 -3.00 -13.09
N VAL A 136 19.97 -2.59 -14.11
CA VAL A 136 19.18 -1.37 -14.00
C VAL A 136 18.09 -1.50 -12.93
N ASN A 137 17.98 -0.46 -12.12
CA ASN A 137 17.02 -0.42 -11.01
C ASN A 137 15.91 0.60 -11.32
N ASN A 138 14.96 0.19 -12.16
CA ASN A 138 13.79 0.98 -12.53
C ASN A 138 12.49 0.33 -12.03
N TRP A 139 11.35 1.01 -12.23
CA TRP A 139 10.05 0.50 -11.78
C TRP A 139 9.70 -0.85 -12.39
N ALA A 140 9.95 -1.06 -13.69
CA ALA A 140 9.67 -2.33 -14.36
C ALA A 140 10.48 -3.48 -13.74
N SER A 141 11.76 -3.26 -13.36
CA SER A 141 12.56 -4.28 -12.66
C SER A 141 12.04 -4.64 -11.28
N HIS A 142 11.42 -3.69 -10.58
CA HIS A 142 10.77 -3.96 -9.30
C HIS A 142 9.49 -4.78 -9.48
N VAL A 143 8.65 -4.45 -10.48
CA VAL A 143 7.45 -5.24 -10.81
C VAL A 143 7.83 -6.68 -11.15
N LYS A 144 8.85 -6.87 -11.97
CA LYS A 144 9.38 -8.20 -12.31
C LYS A 144 9.73 -9.01 -11.06
N ARG A 145 10.53 -8.43 -10.15
CA ARG A 145 10.89 -9.09 -8.88
C ARG A 145 9.68 -9.44 -8.02
N VAL A 146 8.66 -8.59 -7.98
CA VAL A 146 7.41 -8.87 -7.26
C VAL A 146 6.69 -10.07 -7.88
N LEU A 147 6.58 -10.14 -9.21
CA LEU A 147 5.95 -11.25 -9.90
C LEU A 147 6.74 -12.56 -9.71
N GLU A 148 8.06 -12.52 -9.80
CA GLU A 148 8.93 -13.65 -9.53
C GLU A 148 8.75 -14.19 -8.11
N HIS A 149 8.71 -13.29 -7.12
CA HIS A 149 8.49 -13.66 -5.72
C HIS A 149 7.11 -14.30 -5.49
N LEU A 150 6.11 -13.92 -6.26
CA LEU A 150 4.77 -14.49 -6.21
C LEU A 150 4.60 -15.75 -7.07
N GLY A 151 5.65 -16.20 -7.75
CA GLY A 151 5.63 -17.40 -8.59
C GLY A 151 5.06 -17.18 -10.00
N PHE A 152 4.91 -15.93 -10.45
CA PHE A 152 4.38 -15.59 -11.77
C PHE A 152 5.49 -15.32 -12.81
N ASN A 153 6.54 -16.14 -12.84
CA ASN A 153 7.70 -15.97 -13.75
C ASN A 153 7.32 -16.02 -15.23
N SER A 154 6.27 -16.76 -15.58
CA SER A 154 5.82 -16.97 -16.96
C SER A 154 4.96 -15.83 -17.52
N VAL A 155 4.58 -14.86 -16.70
CA VAL A 155 3.67 -13.76 -17.08
C VAL A 155 4.45 -12.51 -17.52
N TRP A 156 5.74 -12.47 -17.25
CA TRP A 156 6.63 -11.35 -17.59
C TRP A 156 7.05 -11.33 -19.05
#